data_5928a8d794adff1014a5a9ce9f81e774
#
_entry.id   5928a8d794adff1014a5a9ce9f81e774
#
_cell.length_a   1.000
_cell.length_b   1.000
_cell.length_c   1.000
_cell.angle_alpha   90.00
_cell.angle_beta   90.00
_cell.angle_gamma   90.00
#
_symmetry.space_group_name_H-M   'P 1'
#
loop_
_entity.id
_entity.type
_entity.pdbx_description
1 polymer ?
#
loop_
_entity_poly.entity_id
_entity_poly.type
_entity_poly.pdbx_seq_one_letter_code
_entity_poly.pdbx_strand_id
1 'polypeptide(L)'
;MKKIFLTFVKANAEANKVIAGILEKLSNDDREKDRKSYFKSLSGLFRHNTGCTAYFLSLYKAAVPDNAEAQKALAPLAKMEELKGKLTEEQWKKAVSFSKIVDKALVDFINALNDTDFEAPVTIDWYKGKPPTVPLWFMLEQFIAHNTHHRGQISQILDSLKIDNDYSGISVKLL
;
A
#
# COMPACT_ATOMS: atom_id res chain seq x y z
N MET A 1 16.97 -6.02 -11.02
CA MET A 1 15.85 -5.19 -10.49
C MET A 1 15.29 -5.70 -9.17
N LYS A 2 15.09 -7.00 -9.00
CA LYS A 2 14.47 -7.63 -7.81
C LYS A 2 14.97 -7.11 -6.46
N LYS A 3 16.30 -7.06 -6.23
CA LYS A 3 16.89 -6.59 -4.96
C LYS A 3 16.44 -5.15 -4.62
N ILE A 4 16.37 -4.27 -5.60
CA ILE A 4 15.98 -2.86 -5.42
C ILE A 4 14.51 -2.79 -4.97
N PHE A 5 13.62 -3.44 -5.73
CA PHE A 5 12.19 -3.42 -5.39
C PHE A 5 11.89 -4.14 -4.08
N LEU A 6 12.59 -5.24 -3.76
CA LEU A 6 12.47 -5.87 -2.43
C LEU A 6 12.82 -4.91 -1.30
N THR A 7 13.88 -4.11 -1.45
CA THR A 7 14.23 -3.10 -0.45
C THR A 7 13.12 -2.07 -0.29
N PHE A 8 12.59 -1.54 -1.40
CA PHE A 8 11.52 -0.55 -1.36
C PHE A 8 10.22 -1.09 -0.75
N VAL A 9 9.77 -2.29 -1.15
CA VAL A 9 8.51 -2.82 -0.62
C VAL A 9 8.62 -3.24 0.85
N LYS A 10 9.80 -3.69 1.31
CA LYS A 10 10.06 -3.94 2.73
C LYS A 10 10.07 -2.64 3.53
N ALA A 11 10.73 -1.58 3.03
CA ALA A 11 10.70 -0.27 3.66
C ALA A 11 9.26 0.30 3.72
N ASN A 12 8.48 0.10 2.64
CA ASN A 12 7.06 0.46 2.61
C ASN A 12 6.26 -0.25 3.70
N ALA A 13 6.44 -1.57 3.86
CA ALA A 13 5.75 -2.36 4.87
C ALA A 13 6.10 -1.88 6.30
N GLU A 14 7.39 -1.61 6.58
CA GLU A 14 7.80 -1.07 7.88
C GLU A 14 7.24 0.35 8.12
N ALA A 15 7.20 1.22 7.11
CA ALA A 15 6.59 2.54 7.23
C ALA A 15 5.08 2.45 7.52
N ASN A 16 4.36 1.58 6.83
CA ASN A 16 2.93 1.34 7.07
C ASN A 16 2.67 0.80 8.48
N LYS A 17 3.52 -0.10 8.97
CA LYS A 17 3.47 -0.62 10.34
C LYS A 17 3.68 0.48 11.39
N VAL A 18 4.65 1.38 11.18
CA VAL A 18 4.88 2.53 12.07
C VAL A 18 3.66 3.44 12.10
N ILE A 19 3.14 3.80 10.93
CA ILE A 19 1.94 4.63 10.81
C ILE A 19 0.75 3.98 11.51
N ALA A 20 0.47 2.70 11.24
CA ALA A 20 -0.61 1.99 11.91
C ALA A 20 -0.48 2.06 13.44
N GLY A 21 0.72 1.83 13.97
CA GLY A 21 1.00 1.91 15.41
C GLY A 21 0.83 3.31 16.00
N ILE A 22 1.09 4.38 15.23
CA ILE A 22 0.80 5.77 15.64
C ILE A 22 -0.71 6.00 15.66
N LEU A 23 -1.40 5.62 14.58
CA LEU A 23 -2.83 5.82 14.45
C LEU A 23 -3.64 4.98 15.46
N GLU A 24 -3.17 3.80 15.85
CA GLU A 24 -3.79 2.97 16.90
C GLU A 24 -3.84 3.66 18.28
N LYS A 25 -2.94 4.60 18.55
CA LYS A 25 -2.93 5.37 19.82
C LYS A 25 -3.96 6.50 19.84
N LEU A 26 -4.54 6.86 18.69
CA LEU A 26 -5.59 7.87 18.60
C LEU A 26 -6.95 7.28 18.92
N SER A 27 -7.86 8.11 19.43
CA SER A 27 -9.27 7.73 19.54
C SER A 27 -9.88 7.48 18.16
N ASN A 28 -10.98 6.70 18.11
CA ASN A 28 -11.70 6.52 16.84
C ASN A 28 -12.19 7.84 16.27
N ASP A 29 -12.67 8.74 17.13
CA ASP A 29 -13.15 10.06 16.72
C ASP A 29 -12.03 10.89 16.09
N ASP A 30 -10.81 10.84 16.62
CA ASP A 30 -9.66 11.56 16.05
C ASP A 30 -9.22 10.96 14.72
N ARG A 31 -9.24 9.63 14.57
CA ARG A 31 -8.94 8.96 13.30
C ARG A 31 -9.96 9.29 12.22
N GLU A 32 -11.25 9.38 12.58
CA GLU A 32 -12.38 9.62 11.66
C GLU A 32 -12.73 11.10 11.49
N LYS A 33 -12.08 12.00 12.23
CA LYS A 33 -12.33 13.45 12.15
C LYS A 33 -12.06 13.96 10.74
N ASP A 34 -13.02 14.69 10.18
CA ASP A 34 -12.87 15.33 8.86
C ASP A 34 -11.79 16.41 8.91
N ARG A 35 -10.70 16.18 8.19
CA ARG A 35 -9.53 17.06 8.06
C ARG A 35 -9.60 17.96 6.82
N LYS A 36 -10.77 18.05 6.18
CA LYS A 36 -10.99 18.86 4.97
C LYS A 36 -10.07 18.46 3.79
N SER A 37 -9.53 17.25 3.81
CA SER A 37 -8.76 16.65 2.72
C SER A 37 -9.65 15.82 1.81
N TYR A 38 -9.14 15.43 0.63
CA TYR A 38 -9.88 14.58 -0.32
C TYR A 38 -10.35 13.27 0.31
N PHE A 39 -9.50 12.60 1.10
CA PHE A 39 -9.82 11.36 1.80
C PHE A 39 -10.45 11.60 3.18
N LYS A 40 -10.71 12.85 3.53
CA LYS A 40 -11.40 13.33 4.72
C LYS A 40 -10.68 13.09 6.04
N SER A 41 -10.26 11.86 6.35
CA SER A 41 -9.73 11.48 7.67
C SER A 41 -8.42 10.70 7.57
N LEU A 42 -7.75 10.52 8.71
CA LEU A 42 -6.56 9.68 8.82
C LEU A 42 -6.88 8.21 8.45
N SER A 43 -8.02 7.69 8.93
CA SER A 43 -8.49 6.36 8.54
C SER A 43 -8.79 6.27 7.04
N GLY A 44 -9.37 7.33 6.46
CA GLY A 44 -9.64 7.40 5.04
C GLY A 44 -8.36 7.31 4.19
N LEU A 45 -7.32 8.08 4.58
CA LEU A 45 -6.00 8.04 3.93
C LEU A 45 -5.32 6.67 4.07
N PHE A 46 -5.29 6.13 5.30
CA PHE A 46 -4.69 4.82 5.56
C PHE A 46 -5.36 3.71 4.76
N ARG A 47 -6.69 3.70 4.76
CA ARG A 47 -7.49 2.73 4.01
C ARG A 47 -7.30 2.88 2.50
N HIS A 48 -7.26 4.12 1.99
CA HIS A 48 -6.99 4.37 0.58
C HIS A 48 -5.63 3.81 0.17
N ASN A 49 -4.59 4.07 0.94
CA ASN A 49 -3.24 3.59 0.66
C ASN A 49 -3.19 2.05 0.60
N THR A 50 -3.83 1.37 1.56
CA THR A 50 -3.95 -0.10 1.59
C THR A 50 -4.75 -0.62 0.39
N GLY A 51 -5.90 0.00 0.10
CA GLY A 51 -6.78 -0.41 -1.00
C GLY A 51 -6.13 -0.24 -2.36
N CYS A 52 -5.42 0.88 -2.59
CA CYS A 52 -4.67 1.08 -3.83
C CYS A 52 -3.54 0.06 -3.98
N THR A 53 -2.85 -0.30 -2.90
CA THR A 53 -1.83 -1.36 -2.96
C THR A 53 -2.45 -2.70 -3.40
N ALA A 54 -3.59 -3.08 -2.82
CA ALA A 54 -4.30 -4.30 -3.21
C ALA A 54 -4.77 -4.25 -4.68
N TYR A 55 -5.24 -3.09 -5.13
CA TYR A 55 -5.62 -2.87 -6.52
C TYR A 55 -4.42 -3.01 -7.48
N PHE A 56 -3.29 -2.35 -7.20
CA PHE A 56 -2.08 -2.53 -7.99
C PHE A 56 -1.65 -4.00 -8.06
N LEU A 57 -1.72 -4.73 -6.94
CA LEU A 57 -1.40 -6.15 -6.92
C LEU A 57 -2.33 -6.99 -7.81
N SER A 58 -3.59 -6.59 -8.02
CA SER A 58 -4.49 -7.26 -8.95
C SER A 58 -4.03 -7.10 -10.41
N LEU A 59 -3.51 -5.93 -10.77
CA LEU A 59 -2.93 -5.68 -12.10
C LEU A 59 -1.63 -6.46 -12.30
N TYR A 60 -0.77 -6.50 -11.27
CA TYR A 60 0.49 -7.25 -11.31
C TYR A 60 0.24 -8.76 -11.45
N LYS A 61 -0.79 -9.26 -10.76
CA LYS A 61 -1.24 -10.65 -10.91
C LYS A 61 -1.57 -11.00 -12.36
N ALA A 62 -2.29 -10.11 -13.04
CA ALA A 62 -2.68 -10.30 -14.43
C ALA A 62 -1.49 -10.24 -15.39
N ALA A 63 -0.42 -9.52 -15.04
CA ALA A 63 0.78 -9.38 -15.87
C ALA A 63 1.67 -10.63 -15.89
N VAL A 64 1.63 -11.46 -14.84
CA VAL A 64 2.48 -12.65 -14.70
C VAL A 64 1.65 -13.93 -14.46
N PRO A 65 0.73 -14.29 -15.37
CA PRO A 65 -0.22 -15.39 -15.16
C PRO A 65 0.46 -16.75 -14.99
N ASP A 66 1.62 -16.95 -15.62
CA ASP A 66 2.34 -18.21 -15.64
C ASP A 66 3.32 -18.38 -14.45
N ASN A 67 3.51 -17.34 -13.64
CA ASN A 67 4.33 -17.42 -12.43
C ASN A 67 3.50 -17.92 -11.24
N ALA A 68 3.46 -19.26 -11.04
CA ALA A 68 2.64 -19.91 -10.01
C ALA A 68 2.93 -19.41 -8.58
N GLU A 69 4.19 -19.16 -8.24
CA GLU A 69 4.57 -18.65 -6.92
C GLU A 69 4.10 -17.21 -6.71
N ALA A 70 4.18 -16.35 -7.73
CA ALA A 70 3.63 -15.00 -7.69
C ALA A 70 2.10 -15.03 -7.56
N GLN A 71 1.41 -15.92 -8.27
CA GLN A 71 -0.05 -16.11 -8.13
C GLN A 71 -0.43 -16.56 -6.72
N LYS A 72 0.33 -17.48 -6.13
CA LYS A 72 0.13 -17.98 -4.77
C LYS A 72 0.33 -16.89 -3.71
N ALA A 73 1.34 -16.03 -3.87
CA ALA A 73 1.61 -14.91 -2.97
C ALA A 73 0.39 -13.97 -2.83
N LEU A 74 -0.42 -13.84 -3.88
CA LEU A 74 -1.57 -12.93 -3.91
C LEU A 74 -2.91 -13.61 -3.53
N ALA A 75 -2.92 -14.92 -3.28
CA ALA A 75 -4.13 -15.65 -2.91
C ALA A 75 -4.85 -15.09 -1.65
N PRO A 76 -4.15 -14.61 -0.60
CA PRO A 76 -4.81 -14.03 0.58
C PRO A 76 -5.68 -12.81 0.30
N LEU A 77 -5.41 -12.07 -0.79
CA LEU A 77 -6.14 -10.84 -1.13
C LEU A 77 -7.58 -11.12 -1.59
N ALA A 78 -7.85 -12.32 -2.13
CA ALA A 78 -9.18 -12.68 -2.64
C ALA A 78 -10.28 -12.72 -1.55
N LYS A 79 -9.90 -12.76 -0.27
CA LYS A 79 -10.81 -12.84 0.87
C LYS A 79 -10.98 -11.50 1.60
N MET A 80 -10.39 -10.42 1.07
CA MET A 80 -10.47 -9.11 1.71
C MET A 80 -11.80 -8.43 1.37
N GLU A 81 -12.50 -7.97 2.41
CA GLU A 81 -13.70 -7.17 2.28
C GLU A 81 -13.37 -5.69 2.15
N GLU A 82 -14.07 -4.99 1.26
CA GLU A 82 -13.93 -3.54 1.13
C GLU A 82 -14.57 -2.83 2.32
N LEU A 83 -13.79 -2.07 3.08
CA LEU A 83 -14.27 -1.22 4.16
C LEU A 83 -14.67 0.15 3.62
N LYS A 84 -15.92 0.58 3.85
CA LYS A 84 -16.48 1.84 3.33
C LYS A 84 -16.89 2.80 4.44
N GLY A 85 -16.93 4.08 4.11
CA GLY A 85 -17.41 5.14 5.02
C GLY A 85 -16.50 5.37 6.22
N LYS A 86 -17.08 5.88 7.30
CA LYS A 86 -16.40 5.99 8.60
C LYS A 86 -16.26 4.62 9.22
N LEU A 87 -15.08 4.33 9.77
CA LEU A 87 -14.81 3.05 10.41
C LEU A 87 -15.20 3.07 11.89
N THR A 88 -15.78 1.98 12.36
CA THR A 88 -15.84 1.67 13.79
C THR A 88 -14.47 1.21 14.28
N GLU A 89 -14.29 1.11 15.60
CA GLU A 89 -13.06 0.59 16.20
C GLU A 89 -12.75 -0.83 15.73
N GLU A 90 -13.77 -1.68 15.59
CA GLU A 90 -13.61 -3.06 15.06
C GLU A 90 -13.17 -3.04 13.58
N GLN A 91 -13.78 -2.18 12.76
CA GLN A 91 -13.42 -2.03 11.36
C GLN A 91 -12.02 -1.44 11.20
N TRP A 92 -11.59 -0.54 12.11
CA TRP A 92 -10.22 -0.06 12.14
C TRP A 92 -9.21 -1.20 12.35
N LYS A 93 -9.46 -2.09 13.33
CA LYS A 93 -8.63 -3.28 13.55
C LYS A 93 -8.56 -4.18 12.32
N LYS A 94 -9.69 -4.34 11.60
CA LYS A 94 -9.71 -5.05 10.31
C LYS A 94 -8.86 -4.33 9.25
N ALA A 95 -8.93 -2.99 9.15
CA ALA A 95 -8.12 -2.22 8.21
C ALA A 95 -6.62 -2.37 8.48
N VAL A 96 -6.19 -2.35 9.72
CA VAL A 96 -4.79 -2.61 10.12
C VAL A 96 -4.38 -4.03 9.78
N SER A 97 -5.23 -5.02 10.02
CA SER A 97 -4.97 -6.41 9.63
C SER A 97 -4.83 -6.55 8.11
N PHE A 98 -5.68 -5.89 7.35
CA PHE A 98 -5.61 -5.89 5.87
C PHE A 98 -4.33 -5.26 5.36
N SER A 99 -3.88 -4.14 5.95
CA SER A 99 -2.60 -3.53 5.58
C SER A 99 -1.44 -4.53 5.73
N LYS A 100 -1.39 -5.26 6.86
CA LYS A 100 -0.35 -6.29 7.08
C LYS A 100 -0.39 -7.41 6.04
N ILE A 101 -1.60 -7.87 5.68
CA ILE A 101 -1.78 -8.91 4.65
C ILE A 101 -1.32 -8.41 3.28
N VAL A 102 -1.70 -7.19 2.91
CA VAL A 102 -1.35 -6.58 1.63
C VAL A 102 0.16 -6.34 1.53
N ASP A 103 0.78 -5.78 2.56
CA ASP A 103 2.22 -5.54 2.60
C ASP A 103 3.01 -6.85 2.50
N LYS A 104 2.58 -7.89 3.23
CA LYS A 104 3.19 -9.22 3.12
C LYS A 104 3.02 -9.81 1.71
N ALA A 105 1.83 -9.74 1.15
CA ALA A 105 1.55 -10.26 -0.19
C ALA A 105 2.42 -9.57 -1.25
N LEU A 106 2.63 -8.26 -1.14
CA LEU A 106 3.51 -7.50 -2.02
C LEU A 106 4.97 -7.94 -1.90
N VAL A 107 5.48 -8.11 -0.68
CA VAL A 107 6.85 -8.60 -0.46
C VAL A 107 7.04 -10.00 -1.03
N ASP A 108 6.09 -10.90 -0.75
CA ASP A 108 6.12 -12.27 -1.25
C ASP A 108 6.03 -12.31 -2.79
N PHE A 109 5.18 -11.47 -3.39
CA PHE A 109 5.04 -11.33 -4.83
C PHE A 109 6.38 -10.91 -5.48
N ILE A 110 6.99 -9.82 -5.02
CA ILE A 110 8.28 -9.37 -5.57
C ILE A 110 9.37 -10.44 -5.39
N ASN A 111 9.32 -11.16 -4.26
CA ASN A 111 10.27 -12.24 -4.01
C ASN A 111 10.09 -13.44 -4.98
N ALA A 112 8.88 -13.69 -5.44
CA ALA A 112 8.55 -14.75 -6.39
C ALA A 112 8.88 -14.40 -7.87
N LEU A 113 9.03 -13.09 -8.22
CA LEU A 113 9.32 -12.69 -9.60
C LEU A 113 10.70 -13.17 -10.08
N ASN A 114 10.77 -13.50 -11.36
CA ASN A 114 12.02 -13.67 -12.10
C ASN A 114 12.42 -12.33 -12.75
N ASP A 115 13.66 -12.21 -13.23
CA ASP A 115 14.14 -10.95 -13.84
C ASP A 115 13.32 -10.56 -15.08
N THR A 116 12.86 -11.54 -15.87
CA THR A 116 12.00 -11.31 -17.03
C THR A 116 10.59 -10.83 -16.67
N ASP A 117 10.06 -11.19 -15.49
CA ASP A 117 8.73 -10.79 -15.05
C ASP A 117 8.63 -9.27 -14.85
N PHE A 118 9.74 -8.59 -14.56
CA PHE A 118 9.75 -7.13 -14.42
C PHE A 118 9.44 -6.38 -15.72
N GLU A 119 9.64 -7.02 -16.87
CA GLU A 119 9.29 -6.47 -18.18
C GLU A 119 7.88 -6.89 -18.64
N ALA A 120 7.15 -7.66 -17.84
CA ALA A 120 5.80 -8.11 -18.17
C ALA A 120 4.86 -6.90 -18.38
N PRO A 121 4.00 -6.94 -19.42
CA PRO A 121 3.14 -5.81 -19.75
C PRO A 121 2.00 -5.66 -18.75
N VAL A 122 1.85 -4.47 -18.18
CA VAL A 122 0.72 -4.06 -17.32
C VAL A 122 -0.11 -3.00 -18.04
N THR A 123 -1.39 -3.23 -18.18
CA THR A 123 -2.33 -2.25 -18.75
C THR A 123 -2.85 -1.33 -17.64
N ILE A 124 -2.74 -0.01 -17.86
CA ILE A 124 -3.24 1.01 -16.93
C ILE A 124 -4.72 1.28 -17.25
N ASP A 125 -5.62 0.60 -16.57
CA ASP A 125 -7.06 0.59 -16.86
C ASP A 125 -7.84 1.83 -16.39
N TRP A 126 -7.28 2.64 -15.47
CA TRP A 126 -7.89 3.91 -15.01
C TRP A 126 -7.58 5.11 -15.91
N TYR A 127 -6.76 4.93 -16.94
CA TYR A 127 -6.39 6.01 -17.85
C TYR A 127 -7.56 6.36 -18.78
N LYS A 128 -7.89 7.66 -18.85
CA LYS A 128 -8.93 8.13 -19.76
C LYS A 128 -8.42 8.07 -21.20
N GLY A 129 -9.13 7.36 -22.07
CA GLY A 129 -8.77 7.15 -23.47
C GLY A 129 -8.31 5.72 -23.73
N LYS A 130 -7.36 5.51 -24.65
CA LYS A 130 -6.78 4.19 -24.89
C LYS A 130 -5.81 3.85 -23.73
N PRO A 131 -6.08 2.79 -22.96
CA PRO A 131 -5.21 2.43 -21.84
C PRO A 131 -3.77 2.16 -22.31
N PRO A 132 -2.76 2.83 -21.77
CA PRO A 132 -1.38 2.53 -22.10
C PRO A 132 -0.96 1.22 -21.43
N THR A 133 -0.02 0.52 -22.08
CA THR A 133 0.64 -0.65 -21.51
C THR A 133 2.09 -0.29 -21.22
N VAL A 134 2.53 -0.60 -20.00
CA VAL A 134 3.87 -0.30 -19.49
C VAL A 134 4.47 -1.55 -18.86
N PRO A 135 5.80 -1.66 -18.71
CA PRO A 135 6.39 -2.79 -18.01
C PRO A 135 6.06 -2.77 -16.52
N LEU A 136 6.04 -3.95 -15.89
CA LEU A 136 5.73 -4.11 -14.46
C LEU A 136 6.63 -3.26 -13.56
N TRP A 137 7.93 -3.14 -13.88
CA TRP A 137 8.84 -2.31 -13.08
C TRP A 137 8.41 -0.84 -13.02
N PHE A 138 7.83 -0.28 -14.11
CA PHE A 138 7.32 1.08 -14.13
C PHE A 138 6.11 1.22 -13.17
N MET A 139 5.22 0.24 -13.15
CA MET A 139 4.09 0.23 -12.23
C MET A 139 4.51 0.04 -10.76
N LEU A 140 5.59 -0.68 -10.51
CA LEU A 140 6.17 -0.79 -9.17
C LEU A 140 6.76 0.56 -8.69
N GLU A 141 7.40 1.32 -9.58
CA GLU A 141 7.84 2.70 -9.28
C GLU A 141 6.65 3.59 -8.95
N GLN A 142 5.62 3.58 -9.81
CA GLN A 142 4.39 4.35 -9.60
C GLN A 142 3.72 4.00 -8.25
N PHE A 143 3.69 2.73 -7.87
CA PHE A 143 3.20 2.29 -6.57
C PHE A 143 4.00 2.91 -5.42
N ILE A 144 5.33 2.91 -5.49
CA ILE A 144 6.21 3.47 -4.45
C ILE A 144 5.96 4.98 -4.31
N ALA A 145 5.90 5.71 -5.43
CA ALA A 145 5.62 7.14 -5.45
C ALA A 145 4.25 7.46 -4.84
N HIS A 146 3.21 6.71 -5.22
CA HIS A 146 1.85 6.85 -4.71
C HIS A 146 1.77 6.64 -3.18
N ASN A 147 2.35 5.56 -2.69
CA ASN A 147 2.34 5.27 -1.25
C ASN A 147 3.12 6.33 -0.45
N THR A 148 4.25 6.79 -0.97
CA THR A 148 5.05 7.86 -0.33
C THR A 148 4.28 9.17 -0.28
N HIS A 149 3.55 9.53 -1.37
CA HIS A 149 2.70 10.72 -1.41
C HIS A 149 1.63 10.68 -0.29
N HIS A 150 0.89 9.58 -0.16
CA HIS A 150 -0.17 9.50 0.84
C HIS A 150 0.35 9.39 2.28
N ARG A 151 1.50 8.76 2.49
CA ARG A 151 2.18 8.81 3.80
C ARG A 151 2.57 10.22 4.18
N GLY A 152 3.08 11.02 3.23
CA GLY A 152 3.35 12.44 3.47
C GLY A 152 2.11 13.23 3.88
N GLN A 153 0.94 12.94 3.30
CA GLN A 153 -0.33 13.56 3.71
C GLN A 153 -0.73 13.17 5.14
N ILE A 154 -0.55 11.90 5.53
CA ILE A 154 -0.78 11.45 6.91
C ILE A 154 0.19 12.18 7.86
N SER A 155 1.48 12.24 7.51
CA SER A 155 2.52 12.94 8.27
C SER A 155 2.16 14.38 8.53
N GLN A 156 1.77 15.12 7.51
CA GLN A 156 1.36 16.52 7.65
C GLN A 156 0.19 16.70 8.63
N ILE A 157 -0.78 15.80 8.63
CA ILE A 157 -1.90 15.84 9.59
C ILE A 157 -1.38 15.57 11.01
N LEU A 158 -0.51 14.57 11.19
CA LEU A 158 0.07 14.22 12.48
C LEU A 158 0.93 15.37 13.03
N ASP A 159 1.72 16.05 12.18
CA ASP A 159 2.50 17.23 12.53
C ASP A 159 1.59 18.37 13.05
N SER A 160 0.47 18.61 12.38
CA SER A 160 -0.52 19.60 12.81
C SER A 160 -1.14 19.30 14.18
N LEU A 161 -1.13 18.02 14.57
CA LEU A 161 -1.57 17.51 15.87
C LEU A 161 -0.43 17.42 16.89
N LYS A 162 0.81 17.79 16.51
CA LYS A 162 2.03 17.67 17.32
C LYS A 162 2.32 16.24 17.77
N ILE A 163 2.03 15.29 16.91
CA ILE A 163 2.28 13.85 17.10
C ILE A 163 3.55 13.49 16.35
N ASP A 164 4.54 12.98 17.07
CA ASP A 164 5.79 12.47 16.48
C ASP A 164 5.52 11.32 15.52
N ASN A 165 6.08 11.45 14.30
CA ASN A 165 5.76 10.54 13.21
C ASN A 165 6.91 10.37 12.19
N ASP A 166 8.15 10.61 12.59
CA ASP A 166 9.29 10.46 11.68
C ASP A 166 9.55 8.99 11.32
N TYR A 167 9.41 8.68 10.06
CA TYR A 167 9.75 7.40 9.44
C TYR A 167 10.56 7.56 8.15
N SER A 168 11.15 8.75 7.94
CA SER A 168 11.93 9.07 6.72
C SER A 168 13.13 8.14 6.54
N GLY A 169 13.78 7.75 7.65
CA GLY A 169 14.92 6.83 7.66
C GLY A 169 14.56 5.36 7.78
N ILE A 170 13.31 4.96 7.52
CA ILE A 170 12.82 3.60 7.81
C ILE A 170 13.61 2.49 7.10
N SER A 171 14.18 2.76 5.92
CA SER A 171 14.97 1.78 5.16
C SER A 171 16.25 1.35 5.89
N VAL A 172 16.79 2.18 6.78
CA VAL A 172 17.95 1.82 7.61
C VAL A 172 17.64 0.65 8.55
N LYS A 173 16.39 0.47 8.95
CA LYS A 173 15.94 -0.67 9.78
C LYS A 173 15.99 -2.01 9.05
N LEU A 174 16.28 -2.01 7.73
CA LEU A 174 16.41 -3.22 6.93
C LEU A 174 17.87 -3.72 6.84
N LEU A 175 18.81 -2.95 7.35
CA LEU A 175 20.24 -3.30 7.44
C LEU A 175 20.52 -4.15 8.66
#